data_465e8a4dac94f2d6d055fe3b0dedca63
#
_entry.id   465e8a4dac94f2d6d055fe3b0dedca63
#
_cell.length_a   1.000
_cell.length_b   1.000
_cell.length_c   1.000
_cell.angle_alpha   90.00
_cell.angle_beta   90.00
_cell.angle_gamma   90.00
#
_symmetry.space_group_name_H-M   'P 1'
#
loop_
_entity.id
_entity.type
_entity.pdbx_description
1 polymer ?
#
loop_
_entity_poly.entity_id
_entity_poly.type
_entity_poly.pdbx_seq_one_letter_code
_entity_poly.pdbx_strand_id
1 'polypeptide(L)'
;EAEVALVKARLTPLQHLSFAARYEYCGYLGARPDGQRVFTEMLRGGHNGCTPKMPAEGLALHASLHTHGAYDPFVPAEFPTVRDMESDRAEGVNGYISTPGGRLWYIDSRAMIAVQLCGRGCLPQDPNFHAGDDGEIAKRYTIGALRALEAAD
;
A
#
# COMPACT_ATOMS: atom_id res chain seq x y z
N GLU A 1 -8.16 12.02 7.93
CA GLU A 1 -9.56 11.60 7.76
C GLU A 1 -10.03 11.85 6.34
N ALA A 2 -10.00 13.10 5.87
CA ALA A 2 -10.41 13.42 4.50
C ALA A 2 -9.46 12.79 3.47
N GLU A 3 -8.16 12.79 3.76
CA GLU A 3 -7.17 12.15 2.90
C GLU A 3 -7.38 10.64 2.83
N VAL A 4 -7.67 10.00 3.97
CA VAL A 4 -7.91 8.55 4.02
C VAL A 4 -9.13 8.19 3.16
N ALA A 5 -10.19 9.00 3.19
CA ALA A 5 -11.37 8.77 2.37
C ALA A 5 -11.04 8.85 0.87
N LEU A 6 -10.22 9.83 0.46
CA LEU A 6 -9.76 9.97 -0.92
C LEU A 6 -8.93 8.74 -1.34
N VAL A 7 -8.03 8.31 -0.48
CA VAL A 7 -7.17 7.15 -0.75
C VAL A 7 -8.00 5.88 -0.89
N LYS A 8 -8.96 5.65 0.01
CA LYS A 8 -9.85 4.49 -0.08
C LYS A 8 -10.65 4.48 -1.38
N ALA A 9 -11.18 5.64 -1.77
CA ALA A 9 -11.93 5.76 -3.02
C ALA A 9 -11.04 5.47 -4.24
N ARG A 10 -9.78 5.90 -4.20
CA ARG A 10 -8.83 5.65 -5.30
C ARG A 10 -8.40 4.20 -5.36
N LEU A 11 -8.14 3.57 -4.21
CA LEU A 11 -7.68 2.19 -4.16
C LEU A 11 -8.76 1.17 -4.47
N THR A 12 -10.02 1.47 -4.24
CA THR A 12 -11.12 0.52 -4.46
C THR A 12 -11.15 -0.06 -5.86
N PRO A 13 -11.17 0.74 -6.95
CA PRO A 13 -11.13 0.14 -8.29
C PRO A 13 -9.80 -0.55 -8.58
N LEU A 14 -8.70 -0.09 -7.99
CA LEU A 14 -7.39 -0.71 -8.18
C LEU A 14 -7.32 -2.09 -7.54
N GLN A 15 -8.04 -2.32 -6.44
CA GLN A 15 -8.14 -3.65 -5.83
C GLN A 15 -8.69 -4.64 -6.84
N HIS A 16 -9.79 -4.29 -7.50
CA HIS A 16 -10.40 -5.18 -8.50
C HIS A 16 -9.45 -5.44 -9.68
N LEU A 17 -8.75 -4.41 -10.15
CA LEU A 17 -7.77 -4.56 -11.24
C LEU A 17 -6.60 -5.44 -10.79
N SER A 18 -6.11 -5.24 -9.57
CA SER A 18 -5.03 -6.04 -8.98
C SER A 18 -5.41 -7.53 -8.92
N PHE A 19 -6.61 -7.83 -8.48
CA PHE A 19 -7.05 -9.22 -8.36
C PHE A 19 -7.20 -9.88 -9.73
N ALA A 20 -7.77 -9.17 -10.70
CA ALA A 20 -7.97 -9.70 -12.04
C ALA A 20 -6.65 -9.91 -12.79
N ALA A 21 -5.75 -8.95 -12.71
CA ALA A 21 -4.48 -8.99 -13.43
C ALA A 21 -3.37 -9.74 -12.68
N ARG A 22 -3.52 -9.89 -11.36
CA ARG A 22 -2.52 -10.47 -10.46
C ARG A 22 -1.22 -9.66 -10.43
N TYR A 23 -1.36 -8.32 -10.48
CA TYR A 23 -0.23 -7.37 -10.43
C TYR A 23 -0.50 -6.31 -9.37
N GLU A 24 0.59 -5.69 -8.90
CA GLU A 24 0.50 -4.50 -8.08
C GLU A 24 0.20 -3.29 -8.96
N TYR A 25 -0.53 -2.33 -8.40
CA TYR A 25 -0.75 -1.02 -9.02
C TYR A 25 -0.23 0.04 -8.07
N CYS A 26 0.38 1.08 -8.60
CA CYS A 26 0.97 2.12 -7.75
C CYS A 26 0.94 3.51 -8.38
N GLY A 27 1.04 4.51 -7.51
CA GLY A 27 1.09 5.91 -7.88
C GLY A 27 1.38 6.76 -6.66
N TYR A 28 1.19 8.07 -6.79
CA TYR A 28 1.40 9.02 -5.71
C TYR A 28 0.17 9.89 -5.49
N LEU A 29 0.04 10.35 -4.27
CA LEU A 29 -0.84 11.46 -3.90
C LEU A 29 0.05 12.67 -3.64
N GLY A 30 -0.28 13.78 -4.27
CA GLY A 30 0.44 15.03 -4.07
C GLY A 30 -0.50 16.21 -3.98
N ALA A 31 0.08 17.38 -3.82
CA ALA A 31 -0.68 18.63 -3.77
C ALA A 31 -0.12 19.63 -4.78
N ARG A 32 -1.02 20.34 -5.45
CA ARG A 32 -0.67 21.48 -6.29
C ARG A 32 -0.32 22.69 -5.41
N PRO A 33 0.30 23.74 -5.99
CA PRO A 33 0.62 24.94 -5.21
C PRO A 33 -0.56 25.58 -4.50
N ASP A 34 -1.78 25.41 -5.02
CA ASP A 34 -3.00 25.91 -4.40
C ASP A 34 -3.52 25.02 -3.29
N GLY A 35 -2.83 23.92 -2.99
CA GLY A 35 -3.23 22.94 -1.97
C GLY A 35 -4.16 21.85 -2.46
N GLN A 36 -4.61 21.90 -3.71
CA GLN A 36 -5.48 20.85 -4.24
C GLN A 36 -4.75 19.52 -4.31
N ARG A 37 -5.36 18.48 -3.71
CA ARG A 37 -4.81 17.13 -3.75
C ARG A 37 -5.10 16.46 -5.07
N VAL A 38 -4.08 15.79 -5.61
CA VAL A 38 -4.12 15.16 -6.93
C VAL A 38 -3.41 13.82 -6.85
N PHE A 39 -4.03 12.79 -7.46
CA PHE A 39 -3.36 11.51 -7.67
C PHE A 39 -2.63 11.53 -9.00
N THR A 40 -1.43 10.96 -9.03
CA THR A 40 -0.75 10.71 -10.30
C THR A 40 -1.43 9.54 -11.02
N GLU A 41 -1.05 9.32 -12.27
CA GLU A 41 -1.50 8.14 -13.01
C GLU A 41 -1.09 6.88 -12.26
N MET A 42 -2.04 5.95 -12.07
CA MET A 42 -1.75 4.67 -11.43
C MET A 42 -1.24 3.70 -12.48
N LEU A 43 -0.01 3.20 -12.27
CA LEU A 43 0.64 2.28 -13.20
C LEU A 43 0.53 0.85 -12.69
N ARG A 44 0.43 -0.08 -13.65
CA ARG A 44 0.53 -1.50 -13.34
C ARG A 44 1.99 -1.86 -13.16
N GLY A 45 2.32 -2.51 -12.04
CA GLY A 45 3.65 -3.02 -11.78
C GLY A 45 3.79 -4.50 -12.10
N GLY A 46 4.57 -5.21 -11.31
CA GLY A 46 4.74 -6.65 -11.40
C GLY A 46 3.97 -7.40 -10.32
N HIS A 47 4.31 -8.67 -10.11
CA HIS A 47 3.70 -9.49 -9.06
C HIS A 47 4.13 -9.07 -7.66
N ASN A 48 5.37 -8.59 -7.52
CA ASN A 48 5.99 -8.30 -6.23
C ASN A 48 6.55 -6.88 -6.11
N GLY A 49 6.24 -6.01 -7.05
CA GLY A 49 6.76 -4.64 -6.99
C GLY A 49 6.13 -3.75 -8.03
N CYS A 50 6.26 -2.46 -7.79
CA CYS A 50 5.68 -1.44 -8.65
C CYS A 50 6.49 -0.16 -8.53
N THR A 51 6.84 0.43 -9.68
CA THR A 51 7.52 1.73 -9.72
C THR A 51 6.56 2.77 -10.24
N PRO A 52 6.15 3.73 -9.40
CA PRO A 52 5.22 4.78 -9.85
C PRO A 52 5.88 5.68 -10.89
N LYS A 53 5.03 6.30 -11.71
CA LYS A 53 5.47 7.31 -12.66
C LYS A 53 5.90 8.56 -11.90
N MET A 54 7.02 9.17 -12.32
CA MET A 54 7.46 10.43 -11.76
C MET A 54 6.38 11.50 -11.95
N PRO A 55 6.06 12.28 -10.92
CA PRO A 55 5.01 13.27 -11.01
C PRO A 55 5.40 14.43 -11.92
N ALA A 56 4.37 15.15 -12.39
CA ALA A 56 4.56 16.38 -13.12
C ALA A 56 5.24 17.42 -12.25
N GLU A 57 5.98 18.32 -12.89
CA GLU A 57 6.63 19.44 -12.21
C GLU A 57 5.60 20.28 -11.46
N GLY A 58 5.97 20.77 -10.29
CA GLY A 58 5.10 21.59 -9.45
C GLY A 58 4.17 20.82 -8.51
N LEU A 59 4.18 19.48 -8.56
CA LEU A 59 3.40 18.68 -7.65
C LEU A 59 4.26 18.28 -6.45
N ALA A 60 3.84 18.69 -5.25
CA ALA A 60 4.50 18.29 -4.01
C ALA A 60 3.98 16.93 -3.58
N LEU A 61 4.85 15.92 -3.51
CA LEU A 61 4.43 14.57 -3.14
C LEU A 61 4.13 14.49 -1.64
N HIS A 62 3.03 13.82 -1.29
CA HIS A 62 2.63 13.56 0.09
C HIS A 62 2.77 12.09 0.44
N ALA A 63 2.31 11.21 -0.43
CA ALA A 63 2.29 9.78 -0.14
C ALA A 63 2.42 8.94 -1.40
N SER A 64 3.00 7.76 -1.25
CA SER A 64 2.92 6.71 -2.25
C SER A 64 1.66 5.88 -2.00
N LEU A 65 1.11 5.29 -3.06
CA LEU A 65 -0.01 4.35 -2.97
C LEU A 65 0.35 3.10 -3.77
N HIS A 66 0.12 1.92 -3.19
CA HIS A 66 0.16 0.71 -4.01
C HIS A 66 -0.73 -0.39 -3.41
N THR A 67 -1.15 -1.29 -4.31
CA THR A 67 -1.83 -2.52 -3.93
C THR A 67 -0.78 -3.62 -3.79
N HIS A 68 -1.05 -4.61 -2.94
CA HIS A 68 -0.18 -5.78 -2.79
C HIS A 68 -0.53 -6.93 -3.74
N GLY A 69 -1.23 -6.63 -4.84
CA GLY A 69 -1.55 -7.61 -5.86
C GLY A 69 -2.68 -8.54 -5.44
N ALA A 70 -2.74 -9.71 -6.09
CA ALA A 70 -3.74 -10.73 -5.82
C ALA A 70 -3.27 -11.64 -4.69
N TYR A 71 -4.23 -12.33 -4.07
CA TYR A 71 -3.93 -13.33 -3.05
C TYR A 71 -3.08 -14.47 -3.62
N ASP A 72 -2.07 -14.85 -2.86
CA ASP A 72 -1.20 -15.99 -3.15
C ASP A 72 -0.88 -16.67 -1.82
N PRO A 73 -1.23 -17.95 -1.64
CA PRO A 73 -1.01 -18.63 -0.35
C PRO A 73 0.47 -18.80 0.01
N PHE A 74 1.37 -18.60 -0.94
CA PHE A 74 2.81 -18.76 -0.72
C PHE A 74 3.55 -17.43 -0.54
N VAL A 75 2.87 -16.31 -0.73
CA VAL A 75 3.49 -14.99 -0.64
C VAL A 75 2.71 -14.14 0.36
N PRO A 76 3.30 -13.83 1.54
CA PRO A 76 2.63 -12.95 2.49
C PRO A 76 2.41 -11.57 1.88
N ALA A 77 1.18 -11.08 1.96
CA ALA A 77 0.79 -9.82 1.35
C ALA A 77 -0.16 -8.97 2.22
N GLU A 78 -0.43 -9.41 3.47
CA GLU A 78 -1.41 -8.74 4.32
C GLU A 78 -0.80 -7.66 5.21
N PHE A 79 0.50 -7.44 5.11
CA PHE A 79 1.20 -6.39 5.85
C PHE A 79 2.30 -5.78 4.97
N PRO A 80 2.77 -4.55 5.29
CA PRO A 80 3.85 -3.91 4.52
C PRO A 80 5.14 -4.70 4.62
N THR A 81 6.02 -4.52 3.63
CA THR A 81 7.35 -5.10 3.67
C THR A 81 8.36 -4.07 4.17
N VAL A 82 9.52 -4.55 4.61
CA VAL A 82 10.66 -3.67 4.94
C VAL A 82 11.01 -2.80 3.73
N ARG A 83 10.99 -3.37 2.54
CA ARG A 83 11.29 -2.64 1.31
C ARG A 83 10.30 -1.52 1.05
N ASP A 84 9.01 -1.73 1.31
CA ASP A 84 8.00 -0.69 1.20
C ASP A 84 8.34 0.51 2.07
N MET A 85 8.71 0.25 3.32
CA MET A 85 9.02 1.31 4.28
C MET A 85 10.31 2.04 3.91
N GLU A 86 11.33 1.31 3.48
CA GLU A 86 12.60 1.92 3.09
C GLU A 86 12.48 2.74 1.81
N SER A 87 11.66 2.28 0.88
CA SER A 87 11.39 3.02 -0.36
C SER A 87 10.70 4.36 -0.06
N ASP A 88 9.68 4.35 0.78
CA ASP A 88 8.97 5.57 1.17
C ASP A 88 9.91 6.55 1.86
N ARG A 89 10.74 6.05 2.77
CA ARG A 89 11.72 6.88 3.47
C ARG A 89 12.73 7.51 2.51
N ALA A 90 13.23 6.73 1.56
CA ALA A 90 14.18 7.21 0.56
C ALA A 90 13.58 8.30 -0.31
N GLU A 91 12.29 8.20 -0.62
CA GLU A 91 11.58 9.19 -1.42
C GLU A 91 11.06 10.37 -0.60
N GLY A 92 11.14 10.30 0.71
CA GLY A 92 10.67 11.37 1.59
C GLY A 92 9.15 11.50 1.63
N VAL A 93 8.42 10.39 1.42
CA VAL A 93 6.96 10.35 1.45
C VAL A 93 6.48 9.32 2.46
N ASN A 94 5.24 9.44 2.88
CA ASN A 94 4.54 8.38 3.60
C ASN A 94 3.87 7.46 2.59
N GLY A 95 3.22 6.39 3.05
CA GLY A 95 2.65 5.43 2.13
C GLY A 95 1.30 4.88 2.55
N TYR A 96 0.52 4.48 1.56
CA TYR A 96 -0.73 3.73 1.77
C TYR A 96 -0.64 2.44 0.97
N ILE A 97 -1.01 1.33 1.61
CA ILE A 97 -0.97 0.01 0.98
C ILE A 97 -2.30 -0.68 1.20
N SER A 98 -2.87 -1.22 0.12
CA SER A 98 -4.04 -2.10 0.21
C SER A 98 -3.62 -3.54 0.01
N THR A 99 -4.32 -4.46 0.69
CA THR A 99 -3.95 -5.88 0.69
C THR A 99 -5.03 -6.73 0.02
N PRO A 100 -4.69 -7.97 -0.38
CA PRO A 100 -5.70 -8.88 -0.93
C PRO A 100 -6.89 -9.14 0.02
N GLY A 101 -6.65 -9.10 1.32
CA GLY A 101 -7.71 -9.22 2.32
C GLY A 101 -8.53 -7.96 2.53
N GLY A 102 -8.20 -6.88 1.84
CA GLY A 102 -8.94 -5.63 1.93
C GLY A 102 -8.56 -4.77 3.12
N ARG A 103 -7.37 -4.95 3.68
CA ARG A 103 -6.83 -4.07 4.72
C ARG A 103 -6.22 -2.83 4.09
N LEU A 104 -6.23 -1.72 4.83
CA LEU A 104 -5.53 -0.50 4.45
C LEU A 104 -4.47 -0.19 5.49
N TRP A 105 -3.23 -0.06 5.05
CA TRP A 105 -2.09 0.30 5.87
C TRP A 105 -1.61 1.69 5.57
N TYR A 106 -1.09 2.36 6.59
CA TYR A 106 -0.40 3.64 6.47
C TYR A 106 1.03 3.47 6.97
N ILE A 107 1.99 3.93 6.16
CA ILE A 107 3.40 3.93 6.53
C ILE A 107 3.81 5.35 6.91
N ASP A 108 4.23 5.53 8.15
CA ASP A 108 4.93 6.72 8.60
C ASP A 108 6.42 6.48 8.38
N SER A 109 6.96 7.03 7.29
CA SER A 109 8.34 6.74 6.90
C SER A 109 9.37 7.49 7.74
N ARG A 110 8.95 8.51 8.48
CA ARG A 110 9.84 9.20 9.40
C ARG A 110 10.09 8.36 10.66
N ALA A 111 9.02 7.84 11.24
CA ALA A 111 9.08 6.99 12.43
C ALA A 111 9.39 5.53 12.09
N MET A 112 9.27 5.13 10.84
CA MET A 112 9.41 3.75 10.36
C MET A 112 8.45 2.81 11.09
N ILE A 113 7.17 3.21 11.04
CA ILE A 113 6.06 2.48 11.65
C ILE A 113 4.96 2.32 10.63
N ALA A 114 4.37 1.14 10.56
CA ALA A 114 3.18 0.85 9.76
C ALA A 114 1.99 0.65 10.68
N VAL A 115 0.87 1.29 10.34
CA VAL A 115 -0.37 1.22 11.12
C VAL A 115 -1.49 0.72 10.23
N GLN A 116 -2.24 -0.27 10.69
CA GLN A 116 -3.42 -0.75 10.00
C GLN A 116 -4.57 0.24 10.26
N LEU A 117 -4.91 1.04 9.24
CA LEU A 117 -5.96 2.04 9.35
C LEU A 117 -7.35 1.43 9.39
N CYS A 118 -7.56 0.37 8.63
CA CYS A 118 -8.78 -0.40 8.71
C CYS A 118 -8.53 -1.86 8.37
N GLY A 119 -9.35 -2.74 8.96
CA GLY A 119 -9.14 -4.16 8.92
C GLY A 119 -9.64 -4.84 7.67
N ARG A 120 -9.56 -6.15 7.68
CA ARG A 120 -9.97 -7.00 6.56
C ARG A 120 -11.38 -6.65 6.07
N GLY A 121 -11.54 -6.54 4.76
CA GLY A 121 -12.83 -6.24 4.13
C GLY A 121 -13.23 -4.78 4.12
N CYS A 122 -12.42 -3.89 4.70
CA CYS A 122 -12.66 -2.46 4.65
C CYS A 122 -12.55 -1.93 3.22
N LEU A 123 -11.64 -2.51 2.43
CA LEU A 123 -11.56 -2.35 0.98
C LEU A 123 -12.02 -3.65 0.34
N PRO A 124 -12.26 -3.66 -0.99
CA PRO A 124 -12.62 -4.91 -1.68
C PRO A 124 -11.60 -6.01 -1.41
N GLN A 125 -12.09 -7.19 -1.14
CA GLN A 125 -11.31 -8.38 -0.81
C GLN A 125 -11.22 -9.29 -2.03
N ASP A 126 -10.04 -9.87 -2.27
CA ASP A 126 -9.86 -10.87 -3.33
C ASP A 126 -10.79 -12.06 -3.03
N PRO A 127 -11.62 -12.49 -3.99
CA PRO A 127 -12.50 -13.66 -3.77
C PRO A 127 -11.74 -14.92 -3.37
N ASN A 128 -10.47 -15.03 -3.74
CA ASN A 128 -9.65 -16.19 -3.41
C ASN A 128 -8.92 -16.05 -2.06
N PHE A 129 -9.07 -14.92 -1.39
CA PHE A 129 -8.38 -14.67 -0.12
C PHE A 129 -8.77 -15.71 0.92
N HIS A 130 -7.77 -16.26 1.60
CA HIS A 130 -7.96 -17.22 2.69
C HIS A 130 -7.32 -16.67 3.95
N ALA A 131 -8.13 -16.39 4.96
CA ALA A 131 -7.65 -15.82 6.21
C ALA A 131 -6.74 -16.83 6.94
N GLY A 132 -5.70 -16.31 7.58
CA GLY A 132 -4.81 -17.10 8.42
C GLY A 132 -3.55 -17.61 7.74
N ASP A 133 -3.46 -17.54 6.40
CA ASP A 133 -2.26 -17.99 5.69
C ASP A 133 -1.03 -17.16 6.06
N ASP A 134 -1.21 -15.88 6.32
CA ASP A 134 -0.12 -14.98 6.73
C ASP A 134 0.02 -14.91 8.25
N GLY A 135 -0.67 -15.80 8.97
CA GLY A 135 -0.70 -15.79 10.42
C GLY A 135 -1.59 -14.70 10.98
N GLU A 136 -1.37 -14.36 12.25
CA GLU A 136 -2.07 -13.27 12.90
C GLU A 136 -1.50 -11.94 12.43
N ILE A 137 -2.36 -11.01 12.05
CA ILE A 137 -1.95 -9.70 11.55
C ILE A 137 -2.12 -8.67 12.65
N ALA A 138 -1.02 -8.05 13.06
CA ALA A 138 -1.03 -7.01 14.07
C ALA A 138 -1.64 -5.71 13.52
N LYS A 139 -2.05 -4.83 14.42
CA LYS A 139 -2.57 -3.52 14.04
C LYS A 139 -1.45 -2.53 13.74
N ARG A 140 -0.23 -2.85 14.14
CA ARG A 140 0.92 -1.96 14.02
C ARG A 140 2.20 -2.78 13.95
N TYR A 141 3.13 -2.35 13.12
CA TYR A 141 4.46 -2.93 13.04
C TYR A 141 5.52 -1.84 13.03
N THR A 142 6.61 -2.09 13.76
CA THR A 142 7.86 -1.33 13.57
C THR A 142 8.63 -1.99 12.43
N ILE A 143 9.60 -1.27 11.85
CA ILE A 143 10.46 -1.88 10.84
C ILE A 143 11.25 -3.07 11.41
N GLY A 144 11.64 -3.01 12.68
CA GLY A 144 12.29 -4.13 13.33
C GLY A 144 11.41 -5.37 13.40
N ALA A 145 10.11 -5.19 13.72
CA ALA A 145 9.17 -6.29 13.74
C ALA A 145 8.97 -6.90 12.34
N LEU A 146 8.91 -6.07 11.30
CA LEU A 146 8.80 -6.54 9.92
C LEU A 146 10.05 -7.30 9.48
N ARG A 147 11.24 -6.82 9.86
CA ARG A 147 12.49 -7.53 9.58
C ARG A 147 12.49 -8.92 10.21
N ALA A 148 11.97 -9.03 11.44
CA ALA A 148 11.88 -10.31 12.13
C ALA A 148 10.90 -11.26 11.41
N LEU A 149 9.76 -10.76 10.95
CA LEU A 149 8.80 -11.55 10.19
C LEU A 149 9.41 -12.06 8.88
N GLU A 150 10.11 -11.19 8.15
CA GLU A 150 10.71 -11.57 6.87
C GLU A 150 11.86 -12.56 7.06
N ALA A 151 12.61 -12.46 8.15
CA ALA A 151 13.69 -13.38 8.45
C ALA A 151 13.19 -14.77 8.87
N ALA A 152 11.94 -14.86 9.35
CA ALA A 152 11.35 -16.13 9.79
C ALA A 152 10.81 -16.98 8.63
N ASP A 153 10.70 -16.42 7.44
CA ASP A 153 10.18 -17.14 6.26
C ASP A 153 11.22 -18.05 5.60
#